data_c9a8165c0f7ab34545d0590549c978fd
#
_entry.id   c9a8165c0f7ab34545d0590549c978fd
#
_cell.length_a   1.000
_cell.length_b   1.000
_cell.length_c   1.000
_cell.angle_alpha   90.00
_cell.angle_beta   90.00
_cell.angle_gamma   90.00
#
_symmetry.space_group_name_H-M   'P 1'
#
loop_
_entity.id
_entity.type
_entity.pdbx_description
1 polymer ?
#
loop_
_entity_poly.entity_id
_entity_poly.type
_entity_poly.pdbx_seq_one_letter_code
_entity_poly.pdbx_strand_id
1 'polypeptide(L)'
;KNVEKKMSQFKKVGMTVLTMVILLGISGCGSNEKELKLTSQQKEEIAERLVPAGKLVLQKDLNQTATTAAVRSTASAPKVKLSEGSEHIVKMLNSGAGGSMIFEPAVIKVSKGDTIHFKATDMSHNSASMDGMIPEGASSWAGQLSQDMTIQLDTEGVYVYQCDPHAMMAMVGVIQVGEAINMSKVKEEAANQKSTFMMNSERLETYLSQL
;
A
#
# COMPACT_ATOMS: atom_id res chain seq x y z
N LYS A 1 -39.18 -14.95 24.35
CA LYS A 1 -39.96 -13.69 24.53
C LYS A 1 -39.11 -12.50 25.07
N ASN A 2 -37.79 -12.64 25.17
CA ASN A 2 -36.93 -11.55 25.74
C ASN A 2 -35.87 -10.99 24.76
N VAL A 3 -35.88 -11.37 23.51
CA VAL A 3 -34.91 -10.93 22.51
C VAL A 3 -35.48 -9.83 21.59
N GLU A 4 -36.78 -9.77 21.41
CA GLU A 4 -37.44 -8.78 20.55
C GLU A 4 -37.58 -7.37 21.16
N LYS A 5 -37.41 -7.24 22.48
CA LYS A 5 -37.56 -5.94 23.17
C LYS A 5 -36.30 -5.05 23.15
N LYS A 6 -35.15 -5.57 22.66
CA LYS A 6 -33.87 -4.84 22.64
C LYS A 6 -33.54 -4.18 21.30
N MET A 7 -34.28 -4.49 20.23
CA MET A 7 -34.07 -3.89 18.90
C MET A 7 -34.90 -2.63 18.60
N SER A 8 -35.82 -2.25 19.50
CA SER A 8 -36.71 -1.09 19.30
C SER A 8 -36.15 0.24 19.83
N GLN A 9 -35.04 0.24 20.57
CA GLN A 9 -34.51 1.46 21.18
C GLN A 9 -33.39 2.13 20.36
N PHE A 10 -32.86 1.48 19.31
CA PHE A 10 -31.76 2.05 18.50
C PHE A 10 -32.23 2.87 17.30
N LYS A 11 -33.52 3.02 17.05
CA LYS A 11 -34.08 3.80 15.92
C LYS A 11 -34.56 5.22 16.25
N LYS A 12 -34.32 5.75 17.45
CA LYS A 12 -34.79 7.07 17.84
C LYS A 12 -33.74 8.12 18.21
N VAL A 13 -32.44 7.82 17.97
CA VAL A 13 -31.35 8.80 18.28
C VAL A 13 -30.69 9.40 17.04
N GLY A 14 -31.17 9.08 15.85
CA GLY A 14 -30.55 9.50 14.58
C GLY A 14 -31.19 10.66 13.84
N MET A 15 -32.07 11.48 14.46
CA MET A 15 -32.77 12.51 13.68
C MET A 15 -33.09 13.78 14.46
N THR A 16 -32.12 14.33 15.21
CA THR A 16 -32.30 15.66 15.84
C THR A 16 -30.97 16.41 16.02
N VAL A 17 -30.07 16.42 15.02
CA VAL A 17 -28.93 17.35 14.99
C VAL A 17 -28.75 17.89 13.56
N LEU A 18 -29.80 18.44 12.99
CA LEU A 18 -29.68 19.22 11.74
C LEU A 18 -30.72 20.33 11.69
N THR A 19 -30.79 21.15 12.72
CA THR A 19 -31.50 22.44 12.62
C THR A 19 -31.14 23.28 13.84
N MET A 20 -29.94 23.85 13.91
CA MET A 20 -29.65 25.00 14.74
C MET A 20 -28.26 25.59 14.50
N VAL A 21 -28.02 26.12 13.32
CA VAL A 21 -27.01 27.17 13.13
C VAL A 21 -27.48 28.10 12.03
N ILE A 22 -28.44 28.97 12.36
CA ILE A 22 -28.63 30.27 11.72
C ILE A 22 -29.30 31.16 12.82
N LEU A 23 -28.54 32.07 13.33
CA LEU A 23 -28.90 33.35 13.90
C LEU A 23 -28.01 33.69 15.12
N LEU A 24 -26.83 34.20 14.81
CA LEU A 24 -26.26 35.25 15.68
C LEU A 24 -25.49 36.18 14.73
N GLY A 25 -26.19 37.23 14.37
CA GLY A 25 -25.58 38.41 13.78
C GLY A 25 -24.69 39.07 14.81
N ILE A 26 -23.45 39.35 14.41
CA ILE A 26 -22.64 40.35 15.08
C ILE A 26 -22.19 41.32 14.00
N SER A 27 -22.79 42.50 14.08
CA SER A 27 -22.39 43.73 13.45
C SER A 27 -20.98 44.10 13.92
N GLY A 28 -20.09 44.50 13.01
CA GLY A 28 -18.88 45.18 13.44
C GLY A 28 -17.67 45.05 12.53
N CYS A 29 -17.55 46.02 11.62
CA CYS A 29 -16.32 46.72 11.23
C CYS A 29 -15.30 46.05 10.31
N GLY A 30 -15.23 46.57 9.07
CA GLY A 30 -13.98 46.83 8.39
C GLY A 30 -13.42 45.71 7.49
N SER A 31 -14.15 45.32 6.45
CA SER A 31 -13.58 44.55 5.35
C SER A 31 -13.06 45.49 4.27
N ASN A 32 -11.75 45.53 4.16
CA ASN A 32 -11.07 46.08 3.00
C ASN A 32 -11.02 44.95 1.93
N GLU A 33 -12.12 44.72 1.24
CA GLU A 33 -12.10 43.99 -0.03
C GLU A 33 -11.48 44.89 -1.11
N LYS A 34 -10.17 44.76 -1.28
CA LYS A 34 -9.52 45.27 -2.50
C LYS A 34 -9.89 44.33 -3.65
N GLU A 35 -10.96 44.69 -4.33
CA GLU A 35 -11.27 44.17 -5.64
C GLU A 35 -10.08 44.44 -6.56
N LEU A 36 -9.32 43.39 -6.90
CA LEU A 36 -8.18 43.45 -7.78
C LEU A 36 -8.70 43.64 -9.21
N LYS A 37 -8.91 44.90 -9.64
CA LYS A 37 -9.27 45.21 -11.03
C LYS A 37 -8.00 45.07 -11.88
N LEU A 38 -7.89 43.95 -12.62
CA LEU A 38 -6.88 43.82 -13.64
C LEU A 38 -7.05 44.90 -14.72
N THR A 39 -5.97 45.62 -15.01
CA THR A 39 -5.95 46.62 -16.06
C THR A 39 -6.06 45.96 -17.44
N SER A 40 -6.50 46.76 -18.42
CA SER A 40 -6.68 46.29 -19.81
C SER A 40 -5.41 45.63 -20.37
N GLN A 41 -4.24 46.14 -20.01
CA GLN A 41 -2.93 45.62 -20.41
C GLN A 41 -2.62 44.25 -19.81
N GLN A 42 -3.02 43.99 -18.56
CA GLN A 42 -2.82 42.69 -17.93
C GLN A 42 -3.75 41.60 -18.50
N LYS A 43 -4.91 41.98 -19.02
CA LYS A 43 -5.82 41.08 -19.73
C LYS A 43 -5.29 40.70 -21.11
N GLU A 44 -4.60 41.58 -21.78
CA GLU A 44 -4.00 41.34 -23.11
C GLU A 44 -2.79 40.40 -23.01
N GLU A 45 -1.95 40.56 -21.99
CA GLU A 45 -0.78 39.68 -21.74
C GLU A 45 -1.16 38.23 -21.40
N ILE A 46 -2.30 38.04 -20.77
CA ILE A 46 -2.82 36.68 -20.47
C ILE A 46 -3.40 36.05 -21.74
N ALA A 47 -3.99 36.82 -22.64
CA ALA A 47 -4.55 36.34 -23.91
C ALA A 47 -3.47 35.88 -24.90
N GLU A 48 -2.30 36.50 -24.89
CA GLU A 48 -1.20 36.15 -25.78
C GLU A 48 -0.43 34.90 -25.37
N ARG A 49 -0.56 34.46 -24.12
CA ARG A 49 0.02 33.21 -23.60
C ARG A 49 -0.80 31.94 -23.89
N LEU A 50 -2.01 32.07 -24.41
CA LEU A 50 -2.88 30.99 -24.83
C LEU A 50 -2.87 30.85 -26.35
N VAL A 51 -1.74 30.48 -26.95
CA VAL A 51 -1.68 30.10 -28.36
C VAL A 51 -2.11 28.63 -28.47
N PRO A 52 -3.15 28.31 -29.21
CA PRO A 52 -3.54 26.92 -29.42
C PRO A 52 -2.52 26.22 -30.32
N ALA A 53 -2.04 25.09 -29.87
CA ALA A 53 -1.24 24.16 -30.65
C ALA A 53 -2.00 23.70 -31.90
N GLY A 54 -1.52 24.08 -33.07
CA GLY A 54 -2.12 23.63 -34.33
C GLY A 54 -1.53 24.25 -35.57
N LYS A 55 -0.28 23.96 -35.88
CA LYS A 55 0.15 23.93 -37.28
C LYS A 55 1.35 23.01 -37.47
N LEU A 56 1.02 21.83 -37.95
CA LEU A 56 1.97 20.85 -38.46
C LEU A 56 2.66 21.46 -39.70
N VAL A 57 3.95 21.75 -39.61
CA VAL A 57 4.79 21.98 -40.78
C VAL A 57 5.70 20.76 -40.92
N LEU A 58 5.42 20.01 -41.96
CA LEU A 58 6.24 18.92 -42.45
C LEU A 58 7.57 19.53 -42.99
N GLN A 59 8.67 19.26 -42.31
CA GLN A 59 9.99 19.47 -42.89
C GLN A 59 10.78 18.18 -42.76
N LYS A 60 10.96 17.60 -43.91
CA LYS A 60 11.81 16.47 -44.24
C LYS A 60 13.25 16.97 -44.26
N ASP A 61 14.10 16.27 -43.63
CA ASP A 61 15.46 15.89 -44.03
C ASP A 61 16.49 15.90 -42.87
N LEU A 62 16.99 14.71 -42.71
CA LEU A 62 18.41 14.34 -42.51
C LEU A 62 19.07 14.48 -41.13
N ASN A 63 19.35 13.30 -40.71
CA ASN A 63 20.63 12.83 -40.14
C ASN A 63 20.81 12.75 -38.64
N GLN A 64 20.71 11.49 -38.21
CA GLN A 64 21.55 10.80 -37.23
C GLN A 64 22.13 11.64 -36.06
N THR A 65 21.61 11.39 -34.88
CA THR A 65 22.47 11.01 -33.77
C THR A 65 21.63 10.24 -32.75
N ALA A 66 22.12 9.08 -32.36
CA ALA A 66 21.52 8.11 -31.47
C ALA A 66 21.05 8.76 -30.16
N THR A 67 19.73 8.86 -29.97
CA THR A 67 19.18 9.01 -28.64
C THR A 67 18.83 7.60 -28.19
N THR A 68 19.64 7.06 -27.32
CA THR A 68 19.36 5.86 -26.54
C THR A 68 18.07 6.11 -25.78
N ALA A 69 16.94 5.78 -26.38
CA ALA A 69 15.72 5.56 -25.65
C ALA A 69 16.02 4.43 -24.67
N ALA A 70 16.09 4.77 -23.40
CA ALA A 70 16.13 3.77 -22.34
C ALA A 70 14.88 2.91 -22.48
N VAL A 71 15.03 1.80 -23.17
CA VAL A 71 14.12 0.69 -23.09
C VAL A 71 14.15 0.29 -21.61
N ARG A 72 13.15 0.71 -20.85
CA ARG A 72 12.86 0.10 -19.56
C ARG A 72 12.56 -1.36 -19.88
N SER A 73 13.60 -2.17 -19.82
CA SER A 73 13.47 -3.60 -19.77
C SER A 73 12.59 -3.90 -18.56
N THR A 74 11.37 -4.30 -18.80
CA THR A 74 10.52 -4.95 -17.81
C THR A 74 11.07 -6.36 -17.62
N ALA A 75 12.28 -6.45 -17.08
CA ALA A 75 12.78 -7.70 -16.60
C ALA A 75 11.89 -8.10 -15.42
N SER A 76 10.99 -9.05 -15.65
CA SER A 76 10.22 -9.69 -14.58
C SER A 76 11.22 -10.16 -13.53
N ALA A 77 10.97 -9.83 -12.26
CA ALA A 77 11.78 -10.32 -11.16
C ALA A 77 11.87 -11.85 -11.21
N PRO A 78 13.01 -12.43 -10.86
CA PRO A 78 13.17 -13.87 -10.88
C PRO A 78 12.14 -14.54 -9.98
N LYS A 79 11.47 -15.56 -10.48
CA LYS A 79 10.47 -16.32 -9.71
C LYS A 79 11.14 -17.11 -8.59
N VAL A 80 10.54 -17.04 -7.40
CA VAL A 80 10.97 -17.82 -6.24
C VAL A 80 10.59 -19.28 -6.44
N LYS A 81 11.52 -20.19 -6.15
CA LYS A 81 11.28 -21.64 -6.19
C LYS A 81 10.67 -22.10 -4.86
N LEU A 82 10.04 -23.28 -4.89
CA LEU A 82 9.58 -23.94 -3.67
C LEU A 82 10.78 -24.19 -2.76
N SER A 83 10.65 -23.86 -1.49
CA SER A 83 11.67 -24.11 -0.46
C SER A 83 11.73 -25.59 -0.11
N GLU A 84 12.92 -26.07 0.23
CA GLU A 84 13.12 -27.45 0.62
C GLU A 84 12.82 -27.64 2.12
N GLY A 85 12.34 -28.82 2.49
CA GLY A 85 12.00 -29.16 3.89
C GLY A 85 10.65 -28.61 4.34
N SER A 86 10.33 -28.84 5.61
CA SER A 86 9.07 -28.44 6.23
C SER A 86 9.22 -27.36 7.32
N GLU A 87 10.45 -26.96 7.60
CA GLU A 87 10.80 -25.94 8.61
C GLU A 87 11.55 -24.81 7.93
N HIS A 88 11.02 -23.60 8.00
CA HIS A 88 11.58 -22.44 7.31
C HIS A 88 11.87 -21.30 8.28
N ILE A 89 13.01 -20.66 8.13
CA ILE A 89 13.44 -19.54 8.98
C ILE A 89 13.29 -18.25 8.20
N VAL A 90 12.63 -17.27 8.81
CA VAL A 90 12.53 -15.89 8.34
C VAL A 90 13.11 -14.97 9.41
N LYS A 91 14.20 -14.30 9.10
CA LYS A 91 14.86 -13.36 10.02
C LYS A 91 14.22 -11.97 9.93
N MET A 92 14.10 -11.31 11.06
CA MET A 92 13.68 -9.90 11.17
C MET A 92 14.93 -9.04 11.35
N LEU A 93 15.21 -8.14 10.39
CA LEU A 93 16.48 -7.44 10.29
C LEU A 93 16.31 -5.93 10.11
N ASN A 94 17.17 -5.16 10.76
CA ASN A 94 17.33 -3.72 10.50
C ASN A 94 17.87 -3.46 9.09
N SER A 95 18.76 -4.35 8.60
CA SER A 95 19.33 -4.26 7.27
C SER A 95 19.84 -5.62 6.76
N GLY A 96 19.83 -5.81 5.45
CA GLY A 96 20.32 -7.01 4.78
C GLY A 96 20.40 -6.79 3.28
N ALA A 97 20.48 -7.88 2.50
CA ALA A 97 20.62 -7.81 1.04
C ALA A 97 19.45 -7.09 0.35
N GLY A 98 18.23 -7.16 0.91
CA GLY A 98 17.03 -6.49 0.40
C GLY A 98 16.87 -5.03 0.83
N GLY A 99 17.83 -4.44 1.55
CA GLY A 99 17.78 -3.07 2.04
C GLY A 99 17.59 -2.95 3.54
N SER A 100 16.94 -1.90 4.00
CA SER A 100 16.65 -1.66 5.41
C SER A 100 15.24 -2.09 5.81
N MET A 101 15.07 -2.43 7.08
CA MET A 101 13.82 -2.90 7.68
C MET A 101 13.19 -3.99 6.81
N ILE A 102 13.73 -5.21 6.92
CA ILE A 102 13.38 -6.32 6.05
C ILE A 102 13.14 -7.63 6.83
N PHE A 103 12.37 -8.51 6.21
CA PHE A 103 12.37 -9.94 6.48
C PHE A 103 13.34 -10.63 5.51
N GLU A 104 14.07 -11.64 5.97
CA GLU A 104 15.01 -12.40 5.12
C GLU A 104 14.89 -13.91 5.35
N PRO A 105 14.47 -14.67 4.32
CA PRO A 105 14.04 -14.21 3.00
C PRO A 105 12.70 -13.45 3.08
N ALA A 106 12.51 -12.46 2.20
CA ALA A 106 11.29 -11.66 2.15
C ALA A 106 10.14 -12.34 1.41
N VAL A 107 10.47 -13.26 0.49
CA VAL A 107 9.51 -14.06 -0.28
C VAL A 107 9.92 -15.52 -0.22
N ILE A 108 8.99 -16.39 0.20
CA ILE A 108 9.19 -17.83 0.21
C ILE A 108 7.97 -18.56 -0.35
N LYS A 109 8.20 -19.72 -0.93
CA LYS A 109 7.16 -20.69 -1.31
C LYS A 109 7.35 -21.94 -0.50
N VAL A 110 6.29 -22.40 0.13
CA VAL A 110 6.31 -23.52 1.06
C VAL A 110 5.15 -24.48 0.77
N SER A 111 5.19 -25.67 1.33
CA SER A 111 4.11 -26.65 1.24
C SER A 111 3.08 -26.44 2.34
N LYS A 112 1.88 -26.92 2.10
CA LYS A 112 0.83 -26.96 3.13
C LYS A 112 1.27 -27.79 4.32
N GLY A 113 1.10 -27.25 5.52
CA GLY A 113 1.50 -27.88 6.77
C GLY A 113 2.93 -27.54 7.22
N ASP A 114 3.68 -26.80 6.41
CA ASP A 114 5.02 -26.35 6.78
C ASP A 114 4.97 -25.32 7.91
N THR A 115 6.08 -25.25 8.64
CA THR A 115 6.27 -24.38 9.80
C THR A 115 7.20 -23.24 9.46
N ILE A 116 6.82 -22.03 9.83
CA ILE A 116 7.62 -20.82 9.66
C ILE A 116 8.09 -20.31 11.03
N HIS A 117 9.40 -20.16 11.18
CA HIS A 117 10.04 -19.58 12.35
C HIS A 117 10.47 -18.16 12.05
N PHE A 118 9.77 -17.17 12.58
CA PHE A 118 10.21 -15.79 12.56
C PHE A 118 11.23 -15.57 13.68
N LYS A 119 12.45 -15.17 13.32
CA LYS A 119 13.54 -14.92 14.25
C LYS A 119 13.75 -13.43 14.46
N ALA A 120 13.62 -12.98 15.70
CA ALA A 120 13.96 -11.61 16.12
C ALA A 120 15.48 -11.43 16.16
N THR A 121 16.13 -11.49 14.99
CA THR A 121 17.60 -11.35 14.88
C THR A 121 18.06 -9.97 15.32
N ASP A 122 17.34 -8.93 14.87
CA ASP A 122 17.46 -7.59 15.40
C ASP A 122 16.26 -7.23 16.29
N MET A 123 16.45 -6.28 17.19
CA MET A 123 15.43 -5.86 18.14
C MET A 123 14.40 -4.93 17.47
N SER A 124 13.26 -4.73 18.15
CA SER A 124 12.18 -3.82 17.75
C SER A 124 11.39 -4.26 16.51
N HIS A 125 11.41 -5.54 16.19
CA HIS A 125 10.62 -6.14 15.14
C HIS A 125 9.59 -7.13 15.68
N ASN A 126 8.51 -7.32 14.92
CA ASN A 126 7.57 -8.41 15.06
C ASN A 126 7.13 -8.91 13.67
N SER A 127 6.34 -9.97 13.63
CA SER A 127 5.63 -10.41 12.43
C SER A 127 4.15 -10.44 12.74
N ALA A 128 3.34 -9.77 11.92
CA ALA A 128 1.88 -9.79 11.99
C ALA A 128 1.29 -9.97 10.59
N SER A 129 0.31 -10.86 10.45
CA SER A 129 -0.41 -11.03 9.19
C SER A 129 -1.21 -9.76 8.86
N MET A 130 -1.28 -9.39 7.58
CA MET A 130 -2.05 -8.23 7.13
C MET A 130 -3.49 -8.62 6.86
N ASP A 131 -4.43 -7.84 7.38
CA ASP A 131 -5.86 -8.04 7.18
C ASP A 131 -6.22 -8.03 5.68
N GLY A 132 -7.08 -8.96 5.28
CA GLY A 132 -7.50 -9.10 3.89
C GLY A 132 -6.46 -9.72 2.94
N MET A 133 -5.21 -9.91 3.40
CA MET A 133 -4.11 -10.44 2.59
C MET A 133 -3.63 -11.82 3.03
N ILE A 134 -4.50 -12.60 3.66
CA ILE A 134 -4.32 -14.03 3.93
C ILE A 134 -5.46 -14.81 3.26
N PRO A 135 -5.30 -16.13 3.02
CA PRO A 135 -6.37 -16.96 2.47
C PRO A 135 -7.60 -16.98 3.38
N GLU A 136 -8.77 -17.14 2.78
CA GLU A 136 -10.01 -17.33 3.54
C GLU A 136 -9.94 -18.60 4.39
N GLY A 137 -10.34 -18.50 5.64
CA GLY A 137 -10.27 -19.60 6.61
C GLY A 137 -8.90 -19.83 7.23
N ALA A 138 -7.87 -19.12 6.79
CA ALA A 138 -6.57 -19.14 7.45
C ALA A 138 -6.58 -18.36 8.77
N SER A 139 -5.79 -18.82 9.73
CA SER A 139 -5.59 -18.09 11.00
C SER A 139 -4.67 -16.90 10.81
N SER A 140 -5.05 -15.74 11.33
CA SER A 140 -4.16 -14.59 11.45
C SER A 140 -3.20 -14.75 12.63
N TRP A 141 -2.10 -13.99 12.60
CA TRP A 141 -1.14 -13.96 13.70
C TRP A 141 -0.66 -12.54 13.98
N ALA A 142 -0.21 -12.31 15.21
CA ALA A 142 0.49 -11.09 15.62
C ALA A 142 1.54 -11.46 16.69
N GLY A 143 2.81 -11.43 16.31
CA GLY A 143 3.92 -11.72 17.20
C GLY A 143 4.21 -10.54 18.13
N GLN A 144 4.83 -10.84 19.28
CA GLN A 144 5.29 -9.82 20.20
C GLN A 144 6.59 -9.18 19.71
N LEU A 145 6.81 -7.94 20.11
CA LEU A 145 7.99 -7.17 19.72
C LEU A 145 9.28 -7.81 20.26
N SER A 146 10.27 -7.95 19.39
CA SER A 146 11.59 -8.49 19.74
C SER A 146 11.57 -9.95 20.26
N GLN A 147 10.56 -10.71 19.88
CA GLN A 147 10.43 -12.12 20.23
C GLN A 147 10.36 -13.00 19.00
N ASP A 148 10.94 -14.19 19.12
CA ASP A 148 10.78 -15.24 18.13
C ASP A 148 9.31 -15.71 18.12
N MET A 149 8.83 -16.10 16.95
CA MET A 149 7.48 -16.60 16.75
C MET A 149 7.50 -17.78 15.78
N THR A 150 6.64 -18.73 16.01
CA THR A 150 6.46 -19.89 15.13
C THR A 150 4.99 -20.01 14.73
N ILE A 151 4.73 -20.25 13.47
CA ILE A 151 3.41 -20.51 12.92
C ILE A 151 3.43 -21.75 12.02
N GLN A 152 2.32 -22.47 11.93
CA GLN A 152 2.11 -23.52 10.94
C GLN A 152 1.05 -23.05 9.94
N LEU A 153 1.27 -23.30 8.64
CA LEU A 153 0.41 -22.82 7.56
C LEU A 153 -0.32 -23.98 6.88
N ASP A 154 -1.59 -24.18 7.26
CA ASP A 154 -2.41 -25.30 6.81
C ASP A 154 -3.39 -24.98 5.68
N THR A 155 -3.44 -23.71 5.24
CA THR A 155 -4.34 -23.26 4.17
C THR A 155 -3.53 -22.79 2.98
N GLU A 156 -3.85 -23.28 1.79
CA GLU A 156 -3.18 -22.83 0.56
C GLU A 156 -3.51 -21.40 0.22
N GLY A 157 -2.56 -20.70 -0.39
CA GLY A 157 -2.69 -19.33 -0.85
C GLY A 157 -1.49 -18.45 -0.52
N VAL A 158 -1.67 -17.16 -0.73
CA VAL A 158 -0.67 -16.13 -0.46
C VAL A 158 -0.98 -15.45 0.88
N TYR A 159 0.04 -15.34 1.71
CA TYR A 159 0.01 -14.63 2.98
C TYR A 159 0.95 -13.45 2.90
N VAL A 160 0.46 -12.27 3.18
CA VAL A 160 1.27 -11.07 3.35
C VAL A 160 1.31 -10.71 4.84
N TYR A 161 2.48 -10.37 5.31
CA TYR A 161 2.71 -9.98 6.70
C TYR A 161 3.62 -8.76 6.77
N GLN A 162 3.60 -8.09 7.90
CA GLN A 162 4.37 -6.87 8.14
C GLN A 162 5.02 -6.87 9.53
N CYS A 163 5.94 -5.95 9.72
CA CYS A 163 6.40 -5.54 11.02
C CYS A 163 5.63 -4.28 11.44
N ASP A 164 4.82 -4.36 12.50
CA ASP A 164 3.94 -3.25 12.88
C ASP A 164 4.67 -1.93 13.15
N PRO A 165 5.79 -1.88 13.91
CA PRO A 165 6.53 -0.62 14.09
C PRO A 165 7.11 -0.03 12.82
N HIS A 166 7.40 -0.86 11.81
CA HIS A 166 8.05 -0.45 10.57
C HIS A 166 7.14 -0.56 9.33
N ALA A 167 5.81 -0.62 9.55
CA ALA A 167 4.82 -0.71 8.46
C ALA A 167 4.97 0.42 7.44
N MET A 168 5.13 1.67 7.89
CA MET A 168 5.34 2.82 7.00
C MET A 168 6.64 2.76 6.19
N MET A 169 7.61 1.94 6.59
CA MET A 169 8.86 1.70 5.85
C MET A 169 8.73 0.53 4.87
N ALA A 170 7.53 -0.02 4.72
CA ALA A 170 7.23 -1.21 3.96
C ALA A 170 8.08 -2.42 4.40
N MET A 171 8.24 -2.60 5.72
CA MET A 171 8.79 -3.86 6.24
C MET A 171 7.73 -4.94 6.14
N VAL A 172 7.68 -5.57 4.99
CA VAL A 172 6.69 -6.59 4.62
C VAL A 172 7.37 -7.85 4.11
N GLY A 173 6.65 -8.97 4.18
CA GLY A 173 7.08 -10.23 3.59
C GLY A 173 5.90 -11.00 3.01
N VAL A 174 6.20 -11.98 2.17
CA VAL A 174 5.22 -12.77 1.44
C VAL A 174 5.54 -14.26 1.51
N ILE A 175 4.55 -15.06 1.87
CA ILE A 175 4.63 -16.52 1.85
C ILE A 175 3.56 -17.03 0.88
N GLN A 176 3.95 -17.88 -0.07
CA GLN A 176 3.00 -18.67 -0.85
C GLN A 176 2.99 -20.10 -0.31
N VAL A 177 1.84 -20.58 0.08
CA VAL A 177 1.59 -21.97 0.49
C VAL A 177 0.87 -22.67 -0.65
N GLY A 178 1.47 -23.71 -1.22
CA GLY A 178 0.87 -24.43 -2.36
C GLY A 178 0.43 -23.50 -3.49
N GLU A 179 -0.84 -23.59 -3.89
CA GLU A 179 -1.41 -22.75 -4.96
C GLU A 179 -1.80 -21.35 -4.47
N ALA A 180 -1.54 -20.33 -5.27
CA ALA A 180 -1.81 -18.92 -4.94
C ALA A 180 -3.28 -18.52 -5.17
N ILE A 181 -4.21 -19.21 -4.55
CA ILE A 181 -5.66 -19.13 -4.82
C ILE A 181 -6.29 -17.76 -4.59
N ASN A 182 -5.72 -16.94 -3.71
CA ASN A 182 -6.19 -15.59 -3.36
C ASN A 182 -5.36 -14.46 -3.99
N MET A 183 -4.50 -14.74 -4.96
CA MET A 183 -3.56 -13.76 -5.54
C MET A 183 -4.24 -12.50 -6.06
N SER A 184 -5.41 -12.60 -6.69
CA SER A 184 -6.13 -11.44 -7.22
C SER A 184 -6.54 -10.48 -6.11
N LYS A 185 -7.08 -11.00 -5.00
CA LYS A 185 -7.46 -10.20 -3.83
C LYS A 185 -6.24 -9.58 -3.17
N VAL A 186 -5.16 -10.36 -3.01
CA VAL A 186 -3.91 -9.84 -2.42
C VAL A 186 -3.33 -8.70 -3.25
N LYS A 187 -3.36 -8.77 -4.58
CA LYS A 187 -2.90 -7.68 -5.44
C LYS A 187 -3.76 -6.42 -5.33
N GLU A 188 -5.07 -6.57 -5.21
CA GLU A 188 -5.98 -5.45 -4.99
C GLU A 188 -5.68 -4.75 -3.65
N GLU A 189 -5.56 -5.51 -2.58
CA GLU A 189 -5.24 -4.97 -1.25
C GLU A 189 -3.82 -4.37 -1.21
N ALA A 190 -2.85 -4.97 -1.89
CA ALA A 190 -1.50 -4.42 -2.00
C ALA A 190 -1.49 -3.05 -2.69
N ALA A 191 -2.32 -2.86 -3.72
CA ALA A 191 -2.46 -1.56 -4.37
C ALA A 191 -3.06 -0.51 -3.43
N ASN A 192 -4.05 -0.89 -2.60
CA ASN A 192 -4.63 -0.02 -1.58
C ASN A 192 -3.60 0.36 -0.50
N GLN A 193 -2.77 -0.60 -0.07
CA GLN A 193 -1.75 -0.40 0.95
C GLN A 193 -0.58 0.48 0.48
N LYS A 194 -0.31 0.55 -0.81
CA LYS A 194 0.82 1.28 -1.38
C LYS A 194 0.91 2.74 -0.90
N SER A 195 -0.23 3.40 -0.75
CA SER A 195 -0.30 4.80 -0.29
C SER A 195 0.04 4.98 1.19
N THR A 196 0.03 3.93 2.00
CA THR A 196 0.38 3.96 3.42
C THR A 196 1.88 3.86 3.66
N PHE A 197 2.63 3.41 2.65
CA PHE A 197 4.09 3.27 2.73
C PHE A 197 4.77 4.61 2.42
N MET A 198 5.44 5.17 3.42
CA MET A 198 6.22 6.39 3.27
C MET A 198 7.57 6.14 2.59
N MET A 199 8.07 4.91 2.64
CA MET A 199 9.32 4.45 2.04
C MET A 199 9.10 3.11 1.33
N ASN A 200 9.87 2.86 0.27
CA ASN A 200 9.86 1.57 -0.45
C ASN A 200 8.46 1.13 -0.93
N SER A 201 7.61 2.06 -1.37
CA SER A 201 6.20 1.81 -1.73
C SER A 201 6.01 0.71 -2.79
N GLU A 202 7.03 0.44 -3.62
CA GLU A 202 6.99 -0.61 -4.64
C GLU A 202 7.40 -2.00 -4.12
N ARG A 203 7.84 -2.10 -2.85
CA ARG A 203 8.44 -3.33 -2.31
C ARG A 203 7.46 -4.50 -2.32
N LEU A 204 6.23 -4.29 -1.85
CA LEU A 204 5.23 -5.34 -1.81
C LEU A 204 4.86 -5.84 -3.21
N GLU A 205 4.64 -4.94 -4.17
CA GLU A 205 4.37 -5.32 -5.56
C GLU A 205 5.53 -6.10 -6.18
N THR A 206 6.77 -5.66 -5.89
CA THR A 206 7.99 -6.36 -6.32
C THR A 206 8.03 -7.78 -5.76
N TYR A 207 7.69 -7.97 -4.49
CA TYR A 207 7.67 -9.30 -3.86
C TYR A 207 6.56 -10.19 -4.45
N LEU A 208 5.35 -9.67 -4.63
CA LEU A 208 4.25 -10.39 -5.26
C LEU A 208 4.54 -10.78 -6.72
N SER A 209 5.37 -10.02 -7.42
CA SER A 209 5.78 -10.34 -8.78
C SER A 209 6.72 -11.55 -8.89
N GLN A 210 7.30 -11.99 -7.78
CA GLN A 210 8.21 -13.15 -7.70
C GLN A 210 7.46 -14.49 -7.51
N LEU A 211 6.17 -14.47 -7.24
CA LEU A 211 5.29 -15.65 -7.13
C LEU A 211 4.66 -16.07 -8.49
#